data_ffdadd840522f3bd9e75139c6d03abec
#
_entry.id   ffdadd840522f3bd9e75139c6d03abec
#
_cell.length_a   1.000
_cell.length_b   1.000
_cell.length_c   1.000
_cell.angle_alpha   90.00
_cell.angle_beta   90.00
_cell.angle_gamma   90.00
#
_symmetry.space_group_name_H-M   'P 1'
#
loop_
_entity.id
_entity.type
_entity.pdbx_description
1 polymer ?
#
loop_
_entity_poly.entity_id
_entity_poly.type
_entity_poly.pdbx_seq_one_letter_code
_entity_poly.pdbx_strand_id
1 'polypeptide(L)'
;MNMNNLWHRILDSIAPKIPAGCFDTWFRPLKPSSLEGSVLHVTVPSASFHAVFSANYRDLLHQAVIEAAGIEIELRLSIAESEPLQDKGCALKAQPLPVVRAFEIESPVHQQSWLIDRLWTHQAVGVIGGSPKSGKTWLALEMAVSVASGHPCFNTFAVASPGPVLLYAAEDSAMALRSRLETLARLHKIDFERLNVHVITIDSLRLDQPEHQDRLESTLHAYKPTLLVLDPLVRVHGIDENVAGQVAALLGYLRSLQRNAGTAIALVHHVRKNASAAGNAGYSLRGSGDLYAWLDSFLYLRMHQGQRTLSAEHRSAPAFGPIALEFAQSDPMGPHLKMTAINETQSDSLPSDLSVRILKLLSSSQAPKTVDAIRSHLQVRNQRVVEAIRNLTAQGKIQRYPKGYLLPNPPAQMSL
;
A
#
# COMPACT_ATOMS: atom_id res chain seq x y z
N MET A 1 -44.96 32.52 9.74
CA MET A 1 -43.52 32.62 9.41
C MET A 1 -43.24 31.56 8.33
N ASN A 2 -42.57 31.90 7.23
CA ASN A 2 -42.31 30.89 6.19
C ASN A 2 -41.15 30.00 6.67
N MET A 3 -41.38 28.69 6.79
CA MET A 3 -40.48 27.70 7.30
C MET A 3 -39.11 27.74 6.56
N ASN A 4 -39.13 27.88 5.24
CA ASN A 4 -37.88 27.95 4.46
C ASN A 4 -37.03 29.19 4.78
N ASN A 5 -37.67 30.36 4.97
CA ASN A 5 -36.96 31.57 5.36
C ASN A 5 -36.39 31.47 6.77
N LEU A 6 -37.11 30.85 7.69
CA LEU A 6 -36.59 30.58 9.05
C LEU A 6 -35.40 29.64 8.98
N TRP A 7 -35.48 28.57 8.19
CA TRP A 7 -34.39 27.61 8.05
C TRP A 7 -33.11 28.21 7.48
N HIS A 8 -33.21 29.03 6.44
CA HIS A 8 -32.05 29.75 5.90
C HIS A 8 -31.39 30.64 6.94
N ARG A 9 -32.17 31.42 7.72
CA ARG A 9 -31.64 32.24 8.80
C ARG A 9 -30.93 31.42 9.88
N ILE A 10 -31.45 30.23 10.22
CA ILE A 10 -30.80 29.32 11.17
C ILE A 10 -29.44 28.85 10.63
N LEU A 11 -29.39 28.42 9.39
CA LEU A 11 -28.13 27.97 8.78
C LEU A 11 -27.10 29.11 8.66
N ASP A 12 -27.55 30.28 8.26
CA ASP A 12 -26.70 31.50 8.15
C ASP A 12 -26.12 31.93 9.52
N SER A 13 -26.86 31.70 10.62
CA SER A 13 -26.34 31.97 11.97
C SER A 13 -25.35 30.97 12.48
N ILE A 14 -25.36 29.72 11.97
CA ILE A 14 -24.45 28.65 12.35
C ILE A 14 -23.16 28.66 11.52
N ALA A 15 -23.24 28.99 10.25
CA ALA A 15 -22.11 28.95 9.32
C ALA A 15 -20.86 29.68 9.81
N PRO A 16 -20.91 30.88 10.42
CA PRO A 16 -19.74 31.56 10.94
C PRO A 16 -19.22 31.00 12.28
N LYS A 17 -20.00 30.18 12.99
CA LYS A 17 -19.68 29.66 14.35
C LYS A 17 -18.87 28.35 14.30
N ILE A 18 -18.78 27.69 13.13
CA ILE A 18 -18.10 26.39 12.98
C ILE A 18 -17.27 26.34 11.69
N PRO A 19 -16.24 25.45 11.61
CA PRO A 19 -15.48 25.26 10.39
C PRO A 19 -16.36 24.82 9.20
N ALA A 20 -16.07 25.31 8.00
CA ALA A 20 -16.86 25.03 6.80
C ALA A 20 -17.09 23.53 6.53
N GLY A 21 -16.05 22.69 6.70
CA GLY A 21 -16.19 21.24 6.56
C GLY A 21 -17.15 20.60 7.57
N CYS A 22 -17.21 21.11 8.81
CA CYS A 22 -18.18 20.66 9.81
C CYS A 22 -19.60 21.10 9.44
N PHE A 23 -19.76 22.32 8.92
CA PHE A 23 -21.05 22.81 8.45
C PHE A 23 -21.62 21.96 7.31
N ASP A 24 -20.80 21.71 6.29
CA ASP A 24 -21.19 20.89 5.13
C ASP A 24 -21.53 19.43 5.50
N THR A 25 -20.80 18.86 6.47
CA THR A 25 -21.04 17.48 6.91
C THR A 25 -22.27 17.34 7.81
N TRP A 26 -22.51 18.28 8.73
CA TRP A 26 -23.47 18.08 9.81
C TRP A 26 -24.73 18.95 9.71
N PHE A 27 -24.69 20.10 9.05
CA PHE A 27 -25.83 21.01 8.99
C PHE A 27 -26.48 21.07 7.59
N ARG A 28 -25.69 21.00 6.53
CA ARG A 28 -26.23 21.00 5.16
C ARG A 28 -27.16 19.82 4.83
N PRO A 29 -26.93 18.58 5.35
CA PRO A 29 -27.83 17.44 5.12
C PRO A 29 -29.17 17.51 5.88
N LEU A 30 -29.32 18.40 6.86
CA LEU A 30 -30.55 18.55 7.63
C LEU A 30 -31.65 19.18 6.77
N LYS A 31 -32.88 18.66 6.89
CA LYS A 31 -34.04 19.19 6.16
C LYS A 31 -35.16 19.52 7.14
N PRO A 32 -35.69 20.77 7.17
CA PRO A 32 -36.89 21.06 7.96
C PRO A 32 -38.08 20.36 7.31
N SER A 33 -38.85 19.62 8.09
CA SER A 33 -40.03 18.88 7.61
C SER A 33 -41.33 19.54 7.93
N SER A 34 -41.51 20.07 9.16
CA SER A 34 -42.73 20.84 9.51
C SER A 34 -42.41 21.81 10.67
N LEU A 35 -43.25 22.84 10.79
CA LEU A 35 -43.28 23.74 11.93
C LEU A 35 -44.72 23.77 12.46
N GLU A 36 -44.97 23.08 13.56
CA GLU A 36 -46.30 22.94 14.18
C GLU A 36 -46.33 23.69 15.52
N GLY A 37 -46.96 24.85 15.51
CA GLY A 37 -46.99 25.74 16.67
C GLY A 37 -45.57 26.20 17.06
N SER A 38 -45.07 25.73 18.21
CA SER A 38 -43.71 26.00 18.71
C SER A 38 -42.76 24.77 18.59
N VAL A 39 -43.07 23.83 17.71
CA VAL A 39 -42.20 22.65 17.50
C VAL A 39 -41.67 22.64 16.06
N LEU A 40 -40.36 22.70 15.88
CA LEU A 40 -39.68 22.53 14.59
C LEU A 40 -39.22 21.09 14.43
N HIS A 41 -39.77 20.41 13.43
CA HIS A 41 -39.35 19.09 13.04
C HIS A 41 -38.26 19.17 12.00
N VAL A 42 -37.13 18.50 12.27
CA VAL A 42 -35.99 18.47 11.35
C VAL A 42 -35.61 17.01 11.08
N THR A 43 -35.53 16.68 9.82
CA THR A 43 -35.20 15.34 9.36
C THR A 43 -33.68 15.19 9.18
N VAL A 44 -33.12 14.10 9.73
CA VAL A 44 -31.72 13.71 9.62
C VAL A 44 -31.56 12.50 8.69
N PRO A 45 -30.43 12.35 7.99
CA PRO A 45 -30.26 11.33 6.94
C PRO A 45 -30.31 9.86 7.43
N SER A 46 -29.86 9.57 8.65
CA SER A 46 -29.76 8.19 9.16
C SER A 46 -29.72 8.13 10.70
N ALA A 47 -29.91 6.93 11.26
CA ALA A 47 -29.81 6.70 12.70
C ALA A 47 -28.38 6.97 13.25
N SER A 48 -27.35 6.60 12.51
CA SER A 48 -25.95 6.90 12.88
C SER A 48 -25.66 8.39 12.87
N PHE A 49 -26.15 9.11 11.86
CA PHE A 49 -26.08 10.56 11.81
C PHE A 49 -26.80 11.19 13.01
N HIS A 50 -28.03 10.76 13.33
CA HIS A 50 -28.81 11.24 14.47
C HIS A 50 -28.05 11.11 15.78
N ALA A 51 -27.41 9.94 16.03
CA ALA A 51 -26.67 9.69 17.28
C ALA A 51 -25.48 10.67 17.43
N VAL A 52 -24.66 10.82 16.39
CA VAL A 52 -23.47 11.71 16.42
C VAL A 52 -23.88 13.18 16.47
N PHE A 53 -24.88 13.59 15.67
CA PHE A 53 -25.39 14.94 15.64
C PHE A 53 -25.98 15.37 17.00
N SER A 54 -26.80 14.51 17.59
CA SER A 54 -27.44 14.76 18.88
C SER A 54 -26.41 14.92 20.02
N ALA A 55 -25.32 14.17 19.97
CA ALA A 55 -24.27 14.25 20.99
C ALA A 55 -23.41 15.52 20.90
N ASN A 56 -23.21 16.08 19.68
CA ASN A 56 -22.21 17.13 19.46
C ASN A 56 -22.76 18.46 18.98
N TYR A 57 -23.91 18.48 18.30
CA TYR A 57 -24.38 19.67 17.57
C TYR A 57 -25.83 20.07 17.87
N ARG A 58 -26.59 19.26 18.64
CA ARG A 58 -28.01 19.52 18.94
C ARG A 58 -28.21 20.88 19.64
N ASP A 59 -27.36 21.16 20.63
CA ASP A 59 -27.47 22.38 21.41
C ASP A 59 -27.16 23.63 20.56
N LEU A 60 -26.19 23.53 19.66
CA LEU A 60 -25.85 24.61 18.74
C LEU A 60 -27.02 24.89 17.77
N LEU A 61 -27.64 23.84 17.22
CA LEU A 61 -28.82 24.00 16.37
C LEU A 61 -29.99 24.60 17.16
N HIS A 62 -30.23 24.12 18.39
CA HIS A 62 -31.31 24.63 19.24
C HIS A 62 -31.15 26.13 19.56
N GLN A 63 -29.94 26.55 19.91
CA GLN A 63 -29.64 27.97 20.12
C GLN A 63 -29.87 28.83 18.86
N ALA A 64 -29.43 28.35 17.70
CA ALA A 64 -29.63 29.05 16.44
C ALA A 64 -31.12 29.13 16.04
N VAL A 65 -31.93 28.13 16.38
CA VAL A 65 -33.39 28.14 16.18
C VAL A 65 -34.02 29.25 17.02
N ILE A 66 -33.66 29.36 18.31
CA ILE A 66 -34.17 30.41 19.22
C ILE A 66 -33.73 31.78 18.73
N GLU A 67 -32.45 31.98 18.38
CA GLU A 67 -31.93 33.24 17.85
C GLU A 67 -32.64 33.68 16.57
N ALA A 68 -32.87 32.75 15.64
CA ALA A 68 -33.51 33.06 14.36
C ALA A 68 -35.04 33.30 14.49
N ALA A 69 -35.70 32.56 15.37
CA ALA A 69 -37.16 32.66 15.54
C ALA A 69 -37.60 33.81 16.44
N GLY A 70 -36.76 34.23 17.41
CA GLY A 70 -37.09 35.21 18.44
C GLY A 70 -38.09 34.71 19.49
N ILE A 71 -38.43 33.45 19.48
CA ILE A 71 -39.32 32.75 20.40
C ILE A 71 -38.73 31.38 20.72
N GLU A 72 -39.09 30.83 21.86
CA GLU A 72 -38.68 29.47 22.21
C GLU A 72 -39.41 28.45 21.33
N ILE A 73 -38.61 27.67 20.57
CA ILE A 73 -39.11 26.62 19.66
C ILE A 73 -38.46 25.27 20.08
N GLU A 74 -39.28 24.26 20.37
CA GLU A 74 -38.84 22.92 20.61
C GLU A 74 -38.30 22.28 19.32
N LEU A 75 -37.09 21.71 19.38
CA LEU A 75 -36.49 21.03 18.25
C LEU A 75 -36.70 19.51 18.35
N ARG A 76 -37.34 18.92 17.37
CA ARG A 76 -37.50 17.47 17.23
C ARG A 76 -36.76 16.96 16.01
N LEU A 77 -35.80 16.09 16.26
CA LEU A 77 -35.05 15.39 15.22
C LEU A 77 -35.74 14.06 14.90
N SER A 78 -36.05 13.84 13.64
CA SER A 78 -36.58 12.57 13.15
C SER A 78 -35.65 12.02 12.07
N ILE A 79 -35.51 10.69 11.99
CA ILE A 79 -34.79 10.07 10.89
C ILE A 79 -35.66 10.18 9.66
N ALA A 80 -35.08 10.50 8.49
CA ALA A 80 -35.79 10.48 7.23
C ALA A 80 -36.46 9.11 7.09
N GLU A 81 -37.76 9.07 7.29
CA GLU A 81 -38.53 7.95 6.80
C GLU A 81 -38.33 7.97 5.29
N SER A 82 -37.67 6.96 4.72
CA SER A 82 -37.79 6.70 3.30
C SER A 82 -39.31 6.74 3.01
N GLU A 83 -39.75 7.69 2.17
CA GLU A 83 -41.18 7.76 1.75
C GLU A 83 -41.65 6.32 1.53
N PRO A 84 -42.82 5.93 2.06
CA PRO A 84 -43.37 4.65 1.74
C PRO A 84 -43.58 4.68 0.23
N LEU A 85 -42.70 4.08 -0.52
CA LEU A 85 -42.91 3.70 -1.91
C LEU A 85 -44.24 2.98 -1.86
N GLN A 86 -45.27 3.60 -2.49
CA GLN A 86 -46.58 3.01 -2.64
C GLN A 86 -46.38 1.54 -2.98
N ASP A 87 -46.94 0.72 -2.10
CA ASP A 87 -46.88 -0.73 -2.11
C ASP A 87 -47.37 -1.28 -3.47
N LYS A 88 -46.46 -1.32 -4.45
CA LYS A 88 -46.51 -2.32 -5.49
C LYS A 88 -45.71 -3.47 -4.95
N GLY A 89 -46.40 -4.40 -4.31
CA GLY A 89 -45.92 -5.55 -3.60
C GLY A 89 -44.73 -6.28 -4.27
N CYS A 90 -43.57 -5.77 -4.06
CA CYS A 90 -42.34 -6.47 -4.24
C CYS A 90 -41.45 -6.13 -3.03
N ALA A 91 -41.64 -6.87 -1.94
CA ALA A 91 -40.59 -6.98 -0.94
C ALA A 91 -39.32 -7.28 -1.76
N LEU A 92 -38.38 -6.33 -1.81
CA LEU A 92 -37.03 -6.59 -2.26
C LEU A 92 -36.47 -7.66 -1.32
N LYS A 93 -36.79 -8.91 -1.60
CA LYS A 93 -36.10 -10.06 -1.01
C LYS A 93 -34.65 -9.79 -1.33
N ALA A 94 -33.83 -9.60 -0.31
CA ALA A 94 -32.40 -9.47 -0.47
C ALA A 94 -31.97 -10.59 -1.43
N GLN A 95 -31.47 -10.23 -2.60
CA GLN A 95 -30.99 -11.23 -3.53
C GLN A 95 -29.83 -11.96 -2.88
N PRO A 96 -29.83 -13.29 -2.90
CA PRO A 96 -28.71 -14.03 -2.35
C PRO A 96 -27.42 -13.63 -3.07
N LEU A 97 -26.31 -13.70 -2.35
CA LEU A 97 -25.00 -13.45 -2.95
C LEU A 97 -24.80 -14.41 -4.14
N PRO A 98 -24.14 -13.96 -5.23
CA PRO A 98 -23.78 -14.84 -6.33
C PRO A 98 -22.81 -15.91 -5.81
N VAL A 99 -23.16 -17.17 -5.97
CA VAL A 99 -22.38 -18.32 -5.54
C VAL A 99 -22.19 -19.27 -6.71
N VAL A 100 -20.96 -19.69 -6.92
CA VAL A 100 -20.60 -20.71 -7.90
C VAL A 100 -19.85 -21.85 -7.19
N ARG A 101 -19.89 -23.05 -7.74
CA ARG A 101 -19.08 -24.15 -7.24
C ARG A 101 -17.61 -23.90 -7.53
N ALA A 102 -16.71 -24.33 -6.64
CA ALA A 102 -15.28 -24.07 -6.78
C ALA A 102 -14.69 -24.57 -8.12
N PHE A 103 -15.21 -25.67 -8.67
CA PHE A 103 -14.75 -26.21 -9.95
C PHE A 103 -15.25 -25.42 -11.18
N GLU A 104 -16.30 -24.62 -11.03
CA GLU A 104 -16.84 -23.73 -12.08
C GLU A 104 -16.07 -22.41 -12.17
N ILE A 105 -15.23 -22.12 -11.16
CA ILE A 105 -14.31 -20.99 -11.22
C ILE A 105 -13.26 -21.32 -12.29
N GLU A 106 -13.21 -20.49 -13.32
CA GLU A 106 -12.20 -20.65 -14.37
C GLU A 106 -10.80 -20.73 -13.74
N SER A 107 -10.16 -21.89 -13.91
CA SER A 107 -8.78 -22.05 -13.52
C SER A 107 -7.91 -21.28 -14.52
N PRO A 108 -7.07 -20.35 -14.08
CA PRO A 108 -6.09 -19.77 -14.98
C PRO A 108 -5.22 -20.91 -15.52
N VAL A 109 -5.30 -21.15 -16.82
CA VAL A 109 -4.64 -22.27 -17.53
C VAL A 109 -3.11 -22.22 -17.40
N HIS A 110 -2.54 -21.17 -16.80
CA HIS A 110 -1.11 -20.99 -16.62
C HIS A 110 -0.74 -20.59 -15.20
N GLN A 111 0.31 -21.26 -14.70
CA GLN A 111 1.12 -20.89 -13.55
C GLN A 111 1.28 -19.38 -13.41
N GLN A 112 1.33 -18.90 -12.15
CA GLN A 112 1.56 -17.53 -11.71
C GLN A 112 1.93 -16.56 -12.84
N SER A 113 0.92 -15.86 -13.37
CA SER A 113 1.18 -14.90 -14.42
C SER A 113 1.90 -13.69 -13.83
N TRP A 114 3.09 -13.43 -14.30
CA TRP A 114 3.85 -12.24 -13.98
C TRP A 114 3.47 -11.10 -14.92
N LEU A 115 3.46 -9.87 -14.40
CA LEU A 115 3.56 -8.67 -15.22
C LEU A 115 5.03 -8.44 -15.59
N ILE A 116 5.89 -8.44 -14.57
CA ILE A 116 7.35 -8.43 -14.73
C ILE A 116 7.90 -9.62 -13.96
N ASP A 117 8.58 -10.53 -14.63
CA ASP A 117 9.08 -11.78 -14.03
C ASP A 117 9.78 -11.52 -12.69
N ARG A 118 9.39 -12.27 -11.65
CA ARG A 118 9.91 -12.19 -10.28
C ARG A 118 9.80 -10.83 -9.57
N LEU A 119 9.43 -9.75 -10.25
CA LEU A 119 9.28 -8.42 -9.65
C LEU A 119 7.83 -8.05 -9.37
N TRP A 120 6.90 -8.36 -10.28
CA TRP A 120 5.51 -7.94 -10.11
C TRP A 120 4.56 -8.95 -10.71
N THR A 121 3.59 -9.43 -9.91
CA THR A 121 2.58 -10.37 -10.40
C THR A 121 1.54 -9.66 -11.27
N HIS A 122 0.92 -10.42 -12.18
CA HIS A 122 -0.09 -9.90 -13.10
C HIS A 122 -1.29 -9.33 -12.32
N GLN A 123 -1.80 -8.17 -12.73
CA GLN A 123 -2.91 -7.48 -12.07
C GLN A 123 -2.74 -7.34 -10.55
N ALA A 124 -1.51 -7.29 -10.04
CA ALA A 124 -1.26 -7.16 -8.61
C ALA A 124 -1.46 -5.71 -8.14
N VAL A 125 -1.96 -5.57 -6.93
CA VAL A 125 -1.76 -4.34 -6.16
C VAL A 125 -0.52 -4.49 -5.31
N GLY A 126 0.26 -3.42 -5.23
CA GLY A 126 1.50 -3.53 -4.45
C GLY A 126 2.17 -2.20 -4.16
N VAL A 127 3.30 -2.29 -3.45
CA VAL A 127 4.07 -1.14 -3.01
C VAL A 127 5.52 -1.25 -3.45
N ILE A 128 6.06 -0.14 -3.93
CA ILE A 128 7.50 0.11 -4.07
C ILE A 128 7.93 0.91 -2.85
N GLY A 129 8.47 0.21 -1.85
CA GLY A 129 8.84 0.77 -0.56
C GLY A 129 10.34 1.06 -0.44
N GLY A 130 10.69 2.01 0.44
CA GLY A 130 12.08 2.32 0.75
C GLY A 130 12.25 3.64 1.46
N SER A 131 13.44 3.88 2.03
CA SER A 131 13.76 5.15 2.67
C SER A 131 13.72 6.32 1.67
N PRO A 132 13.60 7.58 2.12
CA PRO A 132 13.76 8.73 1.24
C PRO A 132 15.08 8.64 0.44
N LYS A 133 15.05 9.04 -0.83
CA LYS A 133 16.20 9.05 -1.75
C LYS A 133 16.81 7.66 -2.06
N SER A 134 16.07 6.57 -1.78
CA SER A 134 16.53 5.21 -2.14
C SER A 134 16.41 4.87 -3.63
N GLY A 135 15.74 5.70 -4.44
CA GLY A 135 15.56 5.47 -5.88
C GLY A 135 14.20 4.85 -6.25
N LYS A 136 13.18 4.94 -5.37
CA LYS A 136 11.84 4.38 -5.61
C LYS A 136 11.20 4.87 -6.91
N THR A 137 11.19 6.18 -7.12
CA THR A 137 10.68 6.80 -8.37
C THR A 137 11.41 6.24 -9.60
N TRP A 138 12.74 6.12 -9.55
CA TRP A 138 13.50 5.53 -10.65
C TRP A 138 13.14 4.07 -10.92
N LEU A 139 12.92 3.27 -9.87
CA LEU A 139 12.43 1.90 -10.03
C LEU A 139 11.03 1.87 -10.63
N ALA A 140 10.13 2.74 -10.18
CA ALA A 140 8.78 2.84 -10.70
C ALA A 140 8.78 3.25 -12.20
N LEU A 141 9.62 4.18 -12.59
CA LEU A 141 9.78 4.61 -13.98
C LEU A 141 10.44 3.53 -14.85
N GLU A 142 11.43 2.80 -14.34
CA GLU A 142 12.02 1.64 -15.01
C GLU A 142 10.95 0.57 -15.30
N MET A 143 10.13 0.23 -14.30
CA MET A 143 9.00 -0.69 -14.49
C MET A 143 8.00 -0.14 -15.51
N ALA A 144 7.68 1.15 -15.46
CA ALA A 144 6.75 1.79 -16.40
C ALA A 144 7.24 1.71 -17.85
N VAL A 145 8.51 2.05 -18.09
CA VAL A 145 9.12 1.98 -19.42
C VAL A 145 9.18 0.54 -19.91
N SER A 146 9.55 -0.40 -19.04
CA SER A 146 9.62 -1.82 -19.38
C SER A 146 8.24 -2.38 -19.75
N VAL A 147 7.19 -2.12 -18.96
CA VAL A 147 5.83 -2.58 -19.26
C VAL A 147 5.30 -1.95 -20.54
N ALA A 148 5.52 -0.65 -20.74
CA ALA A 148 5.04 0.05 -21.93
C ALA A 148 5.69 -0.39 -23.23
N SER A 149 6.94 -0.85 -23.18
CA SER A 149 7.71 -1.25 -24.35
C SER A 149 7.84 -2.75 -24.56
N GLY A 150 7.59 -3.55 -23.51
CA GLY A 150 7.90 -4.98 -23.49
C GLY A 150 9.39 -5.31 -23.29
N HIS A 151 10.23 -4.29 -23.10
CA HIS A 151 11.66 -4.47 -22.84
C HIS A 151 11.89 -5.03 -21.44
N PRO A 152 12.79 -6.01 -21.23
CA PRO A 152 13.05 -6.56 -19.90
C PRO A 152 13.48 -5.47 -18.90
N CYS A 153 12.83 -5.41 -17.74
CA CYS A 153 13.18 -4.51 -16.65
C CYS A 153 14.61 -4.78 -16.19
N PHE A 154 15.44 -3.73 -16.10
CA PHE A 154 16.88 -3.84 -15.87
C PHE A 154 17.62 -4.78 -16.85
N ASN A 155 17.14 -4.91 -18.10
CA ASN A 155 17.67 -5.87 -19.09
C ASN A 155 17.66 -7.34 -18.62
N THR A 156 16.89 -7.68 -17.60
CA THR A 156 16.98 -9.00 -16.92
C THR A 156 15.61 -9.64 -16.71
N PHE A 157 14.64 -8.85 -16.23
CA PHE A 157 13.33 -9.37 -15.83
C PHE A 157 12.34 -9.20 -16.97
N ALA A 158 11.97 -10.29 -17.60
CA ALA A 158 11.07 -10.28 -18.76
C ALA A 158 9.70 -9.67 -18.41
N VAL A 159 9.14 -8.92 -19.33
CA VAL A 159 7.75 -8.42 -19.23
C VAL A 159 6.85 -9.42 -19.94
N ALA A 160 5.96 -10.08 -19.18
CA ALA A 160 5.08 -11.10 -19.72
C ALA A 160 3.83 -10.52 -20.40
N SER A 161 3.38 -9.36 -19.94
CA SER A 161 2.16 -8.69 -20.44
C SER A 161 2.44 -7.20 -20.68
N PRO A 162 3.11 -6.83 -21.78
CA PRO A 162 3.32 -5.43 -22.11
C PRO A 162 2.02 -4.73 -22.48
N GLY A 163 1.95 -3.42 -22.23
CA GLY A 163 0.77 -2.61 -22.57
C GLY A 163 0.87 -1.18 -22.05
N PRO A 164 -0.18 -0.37 -22.22
CA PRO A 164 -0.18 1.03 -21.81
C PRO A 164 0.10 1.17 -20.30
N VAL A 165 0.80 2.22 -19.92
CA VAL A 165 1.07 2.58 -18.53
C VAL A 165 0.49 3.95 -18.25
N LEU A 166 -0.22 4.07 -17.12
CA LEU A 166 -0.69 5.34 -16.59
C LEU A 166 0.13 5.70 -15.35
N LEU A 167 0.66 6.92 -15.31
CA LEU A 167 1.55 7.39 -14.27
C LEU A 167 1.06 8.71 -13.67
N TYR A 168 0.98 8.79 -12.35
CA TYR A 168 0.84 10.01 -11.58
C TYR A 168 2.06 10.20 -10.69
N ALA A 169 2.84 11.28 -10.94
CA ALA A 169 4.03 11.63 -10.16
C ALA A 169 3.83 13.02 -9.53
N ALA A 170 3.36 13.05 -8.29
CA ALA A 170 2.94 14.28 -7.61
C ALA A 170 4.09 15.20 -7.17
N GLU A 171 5.30 14.67 -7.05
CA GLU A 171 6.45 15.43 -6.53
C GLU A 171 7.43 15.88 -7.64
N ASP A 172 7.32 15.32 -8.83
CA ASP A 172 8.16 15.67 -9.96
C ASP A 172 7.49 16.72 -10.86
N SER A 173 8.28 17.68 -11.38
CA SER A 173 7.79 18.54 -12.45
C SER A 173 7.65 17.73 -13.75
N ALA A 174 6.73 18.13 -14.62
CA ALA A 174 6.53 17.48 -15.92
C ALA A 174 7.83 17.39 -16.75
N MET A 175 8.68 18.44 -16.70
CA MET A 175 9.98 18.44 -17.37
C MET A 175 10.96 17.41 -16.77
N ALA A 176 11.04 17.31 -15.45
CA ALA A 176 11.91 16.35 -14.77
C ALA A 176 11.47 14.91 -15.07
N LEU A 177 10.16 14.66 -15.00
CA LEU A 177 9.57 13.38 -15.32
C LEU A 177 9.84 12.96 -16.77
N ARG A 178 9.60 13.87 -17.73
CA ARG A 178 9.90 13.65 -19.13
C ARG A 178 11.38 13.31 -19.34
N SER A 179 12.30 14.11 -18.80
CA SER A 179 13.75 13.89 -18.93
C SER A 179 14.18 12.52 -18.40
N ARG A 180 13.58 12.05 -17.29
CA ARG A 180 13.86 10.69 -16.75
C ARG A 180 13.34 9.59 -17.67
N LEU A 181 12.12 9.74 -18.20
CA LEU A 181 11.54 8.77 -19.15
C LEU A 181 12.35 8.72 -20.46
N GLU A 182 12.76 9.87 -20.99
CA GLU A 182 13.64 9.94 -22.16
C GLU A 182 15.00 9.26 -21.92
N THR A 183 15.57 9.45 -20.72
CA THR A 183 16.81 8.78 -20.31
C THR A 183 16.66 7.27 -20.33
N LEU A 184 15.59 6.74 -19.72
CA LEU A 184 15.32 5.31 -19.67
C LEU A 184 15.00 4.74 -21.06
N ALA A 185 14.22 5.44 -21.88
CA ALA A 185 13.94 5.04 -23.25
C ALA A 185 15.23 4.94 -24.08
N ARG A 186 16.12 5.93 -23.96
CA ARG A 186 17.43 5.94 -24.63
C ARG A 186 18.33 4.79 -24.15
N LEU A 187 18.35 4.53 -22.83
CA LEU A 187 19.11 3.44 -22.24
C LEU A 187 18.71 2.08 -22.83
N HIS A 188 17.41 1.86 -22.99
CA HIS A 188 16.86 0.64 -23.55
C HIS A 188 16.73 0.66 -25.09
N LYS A 189 17.20 1.72 -25.77
CA LYS A 189 17.12 1.90 -27.23
C LYS A 189 15.67 1.87 -27.74
N ILE A 190 14.76 2.42 -26.97
CA ILE A 190 13.33 2.52 -27.28
C ILE A 190 13.08 3.91 -27.89
N ASP A 191 12.26 3.95 -28.94
CA ASP A 191 11.75 5.20 -29.50
C ASP A 191 10.78 5.84 -28.48
N PHE A 192 11.17 6.99 -27.95
CA PHE A 192 10.39 7.67 -26.90
C PHE A 192 9.01 8.13 -27.40
N GLU A 193 8.88 8.50 -28.67
CA GLU A 193 7.61 8.94 -29.26
C GLU A 193 6.59 7.79 -29.34
N ARG A 194 7.07 6.55 -29.40
CA ARG A 194 6.24 5.35 -29.44
C ARG A 194 6.02 4.70 -28.07
N LEU A 195 6.65 5.27 -27.03
CA LEU A 195 6.53 4.73 -25.67
C LEU A 195 5.13 4.98 -25.12
N ASN A 196 4.38 3.92 -24.86
CA ASN A 196 2.97 3.98 -24.44
C ASN A 196 2.83 4.26 -22.91
N VAL A 197 3.46 5.35 -22.45
CA VAL A 197 3.36 5.87 -21.09
C VAL A 197 2.57 7.17 -21.11
N HIS A 198 1.43 7.16 -20.41
CA HIS A 198 0.54 8.31 -20.26
C HIS A 198 0.71 8.91 -18.87
N VAL A 199 0.79 10.23 -18.76
CA VAL A 199 0.98 10.94 -17.49
C VAL A 199 -0.26 11.73 -17.13
N ILE A 200 -0.74 11.53 -15.90
CA ILE A 200 -1.80 12.35 -15.32
C ILE A 200 -1.18 13.68 -14.87
N THR A 201 -1.65 14.79 -15.45
CA THR A 201 -1.06 16.13 -15.28
C THR A 201 -1.86 17.06 -14.37
N ILE A 202 -2.81 16.55 -13.59
CA ILE A 202 -3.55 17.36 -12.63
C ILE A 202 -2.68 17.71 -11.42
N ASP A 203 -2.86 18.91 -10.86
CA ASP A 203 -2.07 19.41 -9.74
C ASP A 203 -2.28 18.58 -8.45
N SER A 204 -3.47 18.06 -8.24
CA SER A 204 -3.79 17.26 -7.06
C SER A 204 -4.77 16.14 -7.40
N LEU A 205 -4.39 14.91 -7.06
CA LEU A 205 -5.25 13.73 -7.08
C LEU A 205 -5.56 13.33 -5.63
N ARG A 206 -6.87 13.18 -5.30
CA ARG A 206 -7.35 12.87 -3.95
C ARG A 206 -8.29 11.67 -3.99
N LEU A 207 -7.76 10.48 -3.82
CA LEU A 207 -8.50 9.21 -3.91
C LEU A 207 -9.35 8.91 -2.66
N ASP A 208 -9.31 9.77 -1.66
CA ASP A 208 -10.25 9.83 -0.55
C ASP A 208 -11.53 10.63 -0.90
N GLN A 209 -11.63 11.20 -2.10
CA GLN A 209 -12.76 11.98 -2.59
C GLN A 209 -13.45 11.26 -3.77
N PRO A 210 -14.77 11.03 -3.72
CA PRO A 210 -15.51 10.31 -4.77
C PRO A 210 -15.33 10.89 -6.17
N GLU A 211 -15.34 12.22 -6.31
CA GLU A 211 -15.15 12.89 -7.60
C GLU A 211 -13.82 12.50 -8.27
N HIS A 212 -12.74 12.43 -7.50
CA HIS A 212 -11.44 12.03 -8.02
C HIS A 212 -11.36 10.53 -8.31
N GLN A 213 -12.13 9.71 -7.56
CA GLN A 213 -12.28 8.28 -7.84
C GLN A 213 -12.96 8.07 -9.19
N ASP A 214 -14.12 8.72 -9.43
CA ASP A 214 -14.87 8.64 -10.69
C ASP A 214 -14.04 9.10 -11.89
N ARG A 215 -13.25 10.17 -11.72
CA ARG A 215 -12.34 10.68 -12.78
C ARG A 215 -11.22 9.67 -13.09
N LEU A 216 -10.63 9.04 -12.06
CA LEU A 216 -9.60 8.03 -12.27
C LEU A 216 -10.18 6.79 -12.94
N GLU A 217 -11.36 6.31 -12.54
CA GLU A 217 -12.06 5.18 -13.17
C GLU A 217 -12.35 5.46 -14.65
N SER A 218 -12.88 6.65 -14.97
CA SER A 218 -13.11 7.08 -16.34
C SER A 218 -11.82 7.11 -17.17
N THR A 219 -10.72 7.55 -16.56
CA THR A 219 -9.41 7.57 -17.20
C THR A 219 -8.90 6.14 -17.46
N LEU A 220 -9.02 5.24 -16.48
CA LEU A 220 -8.63 3.83 -16.68
C LEU A 220 -9.47 3.15 -17.77
N HIS A 221 -10.76 3.47 -17.84
CA HIS A 221 -11.62 2.97 -18.91
C HIS A 221 -11.21 3.45 -20.30
N ALA A 222 -10.77 4.72 -20.40
CA ALA A 222 -10.35 5.32 -21.66
C ALA A 222 -9.00 4.77 -22.14
N TYR A 223 -8.01 4.65 -21.25
CA TYR A 223 -6.63 4.27 -21.59
C TYR A 223 -6.34 2.78 -21.43
N LYS A 224 -7.14 2.03 -20.66
CA LYS A 224 -7.00 0.60 -20.37
C LYS A 224 -5.55 0.21 -20.02
N PRO A 225 -4.92 0.87 -19.04
CA PRO A 225 -3.51 0.63 -18.74
C PRO A 225 -3.31 -0.77 -18.15
N THR A 226 -2.22 -1.41 -18.52
CA THR A 226 -1.74 -2.65 -17.90
C THR A 226 -1.15 -2.38 -16.51
N LEU A 227 -0.58 -1.18 -16.32
CA LEU A 227 0.01 -0.73 -15.05
C LEU A 227 -0.40 0.71 -14.75
N LEU A 228 -0.92 0.94 -13.54
CA LEU A 228 -1.09 2.25 -12.93
C LEU A 228 0.00 2.46 -11.87
N VAL A 229 0.76 3.56 -11.97
CA VAL A 229 1.77 3.97 -10.99
C VAL A 229 1.30 5.24 -10.28
N LEU A 230 1.31 5.23 -8.95
CA LEU A 230 0.98 6.38 -8.10
C LEU A 230 2.18 6.72 -7.20
N ASP A 231 2.86 7.83 -7.46
CA ASP A 231 4.11 8.25 -6.79
C ASP A 231 4.00 9.67 -6.20
N PRO A 232 4.05 9.81 -4.87
CA PRO A 232 3.92 8.79 -3.84
C PRO A 232 2.47 8.66 -3.30
N LEU A 233 2.18 7.54 -2.62
CA LEU A 233 0.87 7.27 -2.00
C LEU A 233 0.39 8.43 -1.11
N VAL A 234 1.26 8.99 -0.26
CA VAL A 234 0.92 10.08 0.67
C VAL A 234 0.41 11.35 -0.03
N ARG A 235 0.61 11.51 -1.34
CA ARG A 235 0.13 12.66 -2.12
C ARG A 235 -1.21 12.41 -2.80
N VAL A 236 -1.69 11.18 -2.84
CA VAL A 236 -2.97 10.85 -3.51
C VAL A 236 -4.16 10.76 -2.55
N HIS A 237 -3.98 11.15 -1.29
CA HIS A 237 -5.06 11.20 -0.29
C HIS A 237 -4.79 12.27 0.77
N GLY A 238 -5.82 12.61 1.55
CA GLY A 238 -5.76 13.51 2.70
C GLY A 238 -6.02 12.81 4.04
N ILE A 239 -6.12 11.47 4.06
CA ILE A 239 -6.40 10.68 5.27
C ILE A 239 -5.20 10.61 6.21
N ASP A 240 -5.46 10.37 7.50
CA ASP A 240 -4.41 10.02 8.47
C ASP A 240 -4.06 8.52 8.33
N GLU A 241 -2.82 8.23 7.87
CA GLU A 241 -2.32 6.86 7.71
C GLU A 241 -2.24 6.07 9.04
N ASN A 242 -2.38 6.71 10.19
CA ASN A 242 -2.44 6.03 11.49
C ASN A 242 -3.86 5.58 11.85
N VAL A 243 -4.89 6.03 11.13
CA VAL A 243 -6.30 5.64 11.35
C VAL A 243 -6.65 4.46 10.45
N ALA A 244 -6.62 3.24 11.01
CA ALA A 244 -6.81 1.99 10.26
C ALA A 244 -8.08 1.99 9.37
N GLY A 245 -9.21 2.52 9.87
CA GLY A 245 -10.46 2.54 9.10
C GLY A 245 -10.39 3.41 7.83
N GLN A 246 -9.68 4.55 7.87
CA GLN A 246 -9.51 5.41 6.70
C GLN A 246 -8.58 4.76 5.67
N VAL A 247 -7.49 4.16 6.14
CA VAL A 247 -6.55 3.42 5.29
C VAL A 247 -7.25 2.23 4.63
N ALA A 248 -8.04 1.45 5.38
CA ALA A 248 -8.78 0.30 4.85
C ALA A 248 -9.77 0.71 3.74
N ALA A 249 -10.47 1.85 3.88
CA ALA A 249 -11.36 2.35 2.86
C ALA A 249 -10.63 2.70 1.55
N LEU A 250 -9.50 3.40 1.62
CA LEU A 250 -8.67 3.73 0.46
C LEU A 250 -8.12 2.46 -0.22
N LEU A 251 -7.61 1.52 0.56
CA LEU A 251 -7.09 0.25 0.05
C LEU A 251 -8.21 -0.61 -0.56
N GLY A 252 -9.41 -0.58 0.02
CA GLY A 252 -10.60 -1.22 -0.52
C GLY A 252 -10.99 -0.65 -1.90
N TYR A 253 -10.98 0.68 -2.03
CA TYR A 253 -11.19 1.35 -3.31
C TYR A 253 -10.15 0.93 -4.36
N LEU A 254 -8.87 1.00 -4.04
CA LEU A 254 -7.79 0.60 -4.97
C LEU A 254 -7.90 -0.88 -5.38
N ARG A 255 -8.33 -1.76 -4.48
CA ARG A 255 -8.56 -3.18 -4.79
C ARG A 255 -9.76 -3.35 -5.74
N SER A 256 -10.84 -2.60 -5.53
CA SER A 256 -12.00 -2.61 -6.43
C SER A 256 -11.64 -2.08 -7.81
N LEU A 257 -10.88 -0.98 -7.85
CA LEU A 257 -10.38 -0.38 -9.09
C LEU A 257 -9.52 -1.37 -9.88
N GLN A 258 -8.59 -2.06 -9.21
CA GLN A 258 -7.75 -3.09 -9.83
C GLN A 258 -8.59 -4.22 -10.46
N ARG A 259 -9.60 -4.73 -9.73
CA ARG A 259 -10.46 -5.81 -10.20
C ARG A 259 -11.32 -5.38 -11.39
N ASN A 260 -11.92 -4.19 -11.31
CA ASN A 260 -12.83 -3.68 -12.33
C ASN A 260 -12.09 -3.33 -13.63
N ALA A 261 -10.89 -2.76 -13.53
CA ALA A 261 -10.10 -2.34 -14.68
C ALA A 261 -9.15 -3.43 -15.20
N GLY A 262 -8.90 -4.50 -14.44
CA GLY A 262 -7.90 -5.50 -14.78
C GLY A 262 -6.46 -4.96 -14.81
N THR A 263 -6.19 -3.88 -14.09
CA THR A 263 -4.95 -3.10 -14.12
C THR A 263 -4.08 -3.41 -12.91
N ALA A 264 -2.78 -3.65 -13.08
CA ALA A 264 -1.84 -3.71 -11.95
C ALA A 264 -1.66 -2.31 -11.34
N ILE A 265 -1.56 -2.20 -10.01
CA ILE A 265 -1.40 -0.91 -9.32
C ILE A 265 -0.14 -0.93 -8.47
N ALA A 266 0.82 -0.06 -8.80
CA ALA A 266 2.05 0.14 -8.05
C ALA A 266 2.02 1.47 -7.29
N LEU A 267 2.08 1.40 -5.97
CA LEU A 267 2.11 2.56 -5.07
C LEU A 267 3.56 2.80 -4.63
N VAL A 268 4.07 4.00 -4.80
CA VAL A 268 5.36 4.37 -4.21
C VAL A 268 5.12 4.88 -2.78
N HIS A 269 5.80 4.28 -1.79
CA HIS A 269 5.57 4.62 -0.39
C HIS A 269 6.86 4.68 0.43
N HIS A 270 6.88 5.57 1.44
CA HIS A 270 7.99 5.71 2.36
C HIS A 270 7.90 4.71 3.52
N VAL A 271 8.99 4.00 3.78
CA VAL A 271 9.08 3.12 4.95
C VAL A 271 9.76 3.83 6.13
N ARG A 272 9.47 3.38 7.36
CA ARG A 272 10.07 3.93 8.58
C ARG A 272 11.59 3.67 8.59
N LYS A 273 12.39 4.67 9.05
CA LYS A 273 13.86 4.57 9.15
C LYS A 273 14.36 3.47 10.10
N ASN A 274 13.57 3.07 11.09
CA ASN A 274 13.96 2.15 12.17
C ASN A 274 13.48 0.71 11.95
N ALA A 275 13.12 0.33 10.73
CA ALA A 275 12.90 -1.07 10.41
C ALA A 275 14.23 -1.81 10.60
N SER A 276 14.29 -2.56 11.71
CA SER A 276 15.50 -3.25 12.19
C SER A 276 16.11 -4.12 11.09
N ALA A 277 17.42 -4.25 11.15
CA ALA A 277 18.27 -5.08 10.29
C ALA A 277 17.89 -6.58 10.23
N ALA A 278 16.85 -6.99 10.93
CA ALA A 278 16.39 -8.36 11.08
C ALA A 278 15.11 -8.63 10.26
N GLY A 279 15.26 -8.95 9.03
CA GLY A 279 14.58 -10.07 8.39
C GLY A 279 13.24 -9.84 7.70
N ASN A 280 12.34 -8.95 8.07
CA ASN A 280 11.05 -8.83 7.38
C ASN A 280 10.80 -7.39 6.92
N ALA A 281 10.92 -7.15 5.62
CA ALA A 281 10.70 -5.86 4.97
C ALA A 281 9.28 -5.32 5.22
N GLY A 282 8.28 -6.21 5.34
CA GLY A 282 6.88 -5.86 5.55
C GLY A 282 6.59 -5.08 6.82
N TYR A 283 7.30 -5.34 7.93
CA TYR A 283 7.10 -4.58 9.18
C TYR A 283 7.62 -3.13 9.13
N SER A 284 8.26 -2.74 8.05
CA SER A 284 8.84 -1.40 7.89
C SER A 284 7.91 -0.39 7.22
N LEU A 285 6.78 -0.82 6.67
CA LEU A 285 5.79 0.08 6.07
C LEU A 285 5.20 1.01 7.13
N ARG A 286 5.12 2.31 6.82
CA ARG A 286 4.35 3.26 7.62
C ARG A 286 2.87 2.96 7.48
N GLY A 287 2.11 3.11 8.57
CA GLY A 287 0.68 2.87 8.58
C GLY A 287 0.29 1.61 9.32
N SER A 288 -0.95 1.20 9.13
CA SER A 288 -1.52 0.01 9.74
C SER A 288 -0.91 -1.26 9.16
N GLY A 289 -0.91 -2.35 9.95
CA GLY A 289 -0.60 -3.69 9.44
C GLY A 289 -1.45 -4.09 8.23
N ASP A 290 -2.57 -3.42 8.02
CA ASP A 290 -3.49 -3.62 6.91
C ASP A 290 -2.86 -3.34 5.55
N LEU A 291 -1.98 -2.33 5.43
CA LEU A 291 -1.29 -2.05 4.17
C LEU A 291 -0.45 -3.25 3.73
N TYR A 292 0.35 -3.85 4.63
CA TYR A 292 1.17 -5.02 4.27
C TYR A 292 0.31 -6.24 3.94
N ALA A 293 -0.75 -6.48 4.70
CA ALA A 293 -1.69 -7.58 4.46
C ALA A 293 -2.44 -7.45 3.12
N TRP A 294 -2.63 -6.23 2.63
CA TRP A 294 -3.32 -5.93 1.38
C TRP A 294 -2.47 -6.22 0.13
N LEU A 295 -1.13 -6.19 0.22
CA LEU A 295 -0.24 -6.30 -0.93
C LEU A 295 -0.27 -7.70 -1.57
N ASP A 296 -0.22 -7.74 -2.89
CA ASP A 296 0.09 -8.93 -3.68
C ASP A 296 1.57 -8.98 -4.05
N SER A 297 2.18 -7.81 -4.33
CA SER A 297 3.62 -7.66 -4.61
C SER A 297 4.20 -6.50 -3.80
N PHE A 298 5.37 -6.70 -3.24
CA PHE A 298 6.10 -5.69 -2.48
C PHE A 298 7.55 -5.64 -2.93
N LEU A 299 7.97 -4.52 -3.50
CA LEU A 299 9.35 -4.22 -3.82
C LEU A 299 9.96 -3.33 -2.74
N TYR A 300 11.07 -3.75 -2.18
CA TYR A 300 11.74 -3.02 -1.10
C TYR A 300 13.15 -2.59 -1.47
N LEU A 301 13.34 -1.26 -1.59
CA LEU A 301 14.64 -0.63 -1.79
C LEU A 301 15.28 -0.28 -0.45
N ARG A 302 16.38 -0.95 -0.13
CA ARG A 302 17.16 -0.72 1.08
C ARG A 302 18.48 -0.01 0.76
N MET A 303 18.82 0.98 1.60
CA MET A 303 20.13 1.61 1.61
C MET A 303 20.86 1.18 2.88
N HIS A 304 22.01 0.57 2.73
CA HIS A 304 22.88 0.18 3.86
C HIS A 304 24.33 0.39 3.50
N GLN A 305 25.07 1.18 4.29
CA GLN A 305 26.48 1.50 4.08
C GLN A 305 26.81 1.96 2.64
N GLY A 306 25.96 2.78 2.06
CA GLY A 306 26.11 3.28 0.68
C GLY A 306 25.68 2.30 -0.42
N GLN A 307 25.43 1.03 -0.08
CA GLN A 307 24.90 0.05 -1.03
C GLN A 307 23.38 0.10 -1.10
N ARG A 308 22.85 -0.04 -2.29
CA ARG A 308 21.41 -0.14 -2.57
C ARG A 308 21.08 -1.56 -2.95
N THR A 309 20.05 -2.14 -2.32
CA THR A 309 19.56 -3.47 -2.67
C THR A 309 18.06 -3.43 -2.91
N LEU A 310 17.59 -4.28 -3.80
CA LEU A 310 16.19 -4.53 -4.11
C LEU A 310 15.83 -5.95 -3.71
N SER A 311 14.73 -6.09 -2.94
CA SER A 311 14.10 -7.37 -2.63
C SER A 311 12.64 -7.32 -3.05
N ALA A 312 12.06 -8.46 -3.43
CA ALA A 312 10.66 -8.62 -3.76
C ALA A 312 10.02 -9.68 -2.86
N GLU A 313 8.83 -9.37 -2.35
CA GLU A 313 7.97 -10.30 -1.61
C GLU A 313 6.61 -10.37 -2.31
N HIS A 314 6.02 -11.56 -2.39
CA HIS A 314 4.76 -11.78 -3.10
C HIS A 314 3.81 -12.61 -2.24
N ARG A 315 2.50 -12.37 -2.37
CA ARG A 315 1.46 -13.14 -1.68
C ARG A 315 1.42 -14.59 -2.14
N SER A 316 1.58 -14.82 -3.44
CA SER A 316 1.37 -16.12 -4.10
C SER A 316 2.59 -16.63 -4.86
N ALA A 317 3.76 -16.00 -4.71
CA ALA A 317 4.99 -16.39 -5.36
C ALA A 317 6.18 -16.36 -4.38
N PRO A 318 7.28 -17.08 -4.66
CA PRO A 318 8.48 -17.00 -3.83
C PRO A 318 9.06 -15.59 -3.78
N ALA A 319 9.59 -15.22 -2.61
CA ALA A 319 10.36 -13.99 -2.44
C ALA A 319 11.64 -14.03 -3.30
N PHE A 320 12.08 -12.87 -3.76
CA PHE A 320 13.23 -12.70 -4.62
C PHE A 320 14.20 -11.64 -4.08
N GLY A 321 15.50 -11.84 -4.32
CA GLY A 321 16.56 -10.93 -3.90
C GLY A 321 17.18 -11.29 -2.55
N PRO A 322 17.99 -10.39 -1.93
CA PRO A 322 18.30 -9.05 -2.43
C PRO A 322 19.24 -9.05 -3.64
N ILE A 323 19.01 -8.14 -4.57
CA ILE A 323 19.91 -7.83 -5.68
C ILE A 323 20.55 -6.46 -5.47
N ALA A 324 21.83 -6.33 -5.86
CA ALA A 324 22.51 -5.06 -5.76
C ALA A 324 22.11 -4.11 -6.90
N LEU A 325 21.85 -2.85 -6.54
CA LEU A 325 21.58 -1.76 -7.48
C LEU A 325 22.57 -0.63 -7.26
N GLU A 326 22.99 0.00 -8.35
CA GLU A 326 23.76 1.23 -8.36
C GLU A 326 22.95 2.36 -8.98
N PHE A 327 23.12 3.57 -8.46
CA PHE A 327 22.61 4.76 -9.12
C PHE A 327 23.74 5.38 -9.95
N ALA A 328 23.66 5.18 -11.25
CA ALA A 328 24.62 5.69 -12.25
C ALA A 328 24.36 7.17 -12.49
N GLN A 329 24.88 8.05 -11.63
CA GLN A 329 24.63 9.49 -11.69
C GLN A 329 25.38 10.18 -12.85
N SER A 330 26.59 9.73 -13.14
CA SER A 330 27.48 10.33 -14.14
C SER A 330 27.56 9.52 -15.45
N ASP A 331 26.58 8.66 -15.71
CA ASP A 331 26.53 7.91 -16.96
C ASP A 331 26.28 8.85 -18.14
N PRO A 332 26.98 8.70 -19.27
CA PRO A 332 26.73 9.50 -20.46
C PRO A 332 25.30 9.46 -21.00
N MET A 333 24.57 8.39 -20.71
CA MET A 333 23.15 8.24 -21.07
C MET A 333 22.20 9.01 -20.14
N GLY A 334 22.70 9.50 -19.01
CA GLY A 334 21.95 10.20 -17.98
C GLY A 334 21.77 9.36 -16.71
N PRO A 335 21.27 9.98 -15.62
CA PRO A 335 21.13 9.29 -14.33
C PRO A 335 20.06 8.20 -14.39
N HIS A 336 20.37 7.01 -13.90
CA HIS A 336 19.43 5.86 -13.83
C HIS A 336 19.85 4.84 -12.77
N LEU A 337 18.96 3.88 -12.47
CA LEU A 337 19.31 2.70 -11.68
C LEU A 337 19.78 1.59 -12.62
N LYS A 338 20.85 0.89 -12.23
CA LYS A 338 21.32 -0.32 -12.90
C LYS A 338 21.58 -1.45 -11.91
N MET A 339 21.42 -2.69 -12.35
CA MET A 339 21.86 -3.84 -11.61
C MET A 339 23.38 -3.93 -11.64
N THR A 340 23.97 -4.28 -10.50
CA THR A 340 25.38 -4.63 -10.39
C THR A 340 25.52 -6.09 -10.03
N ALA A 341 26.57 -6.75 -10.55
CA ALA A 341 26.94 -8.07 -10.09
C ALA A 341 27.24 -7.96 -8.58
N ILE A 342 26.69 -8.85 -7.78
CA ILE A 342 27.10 -8.98 -6.39
C ILE A 342 28.55 -9.46 -6.45
N ASN A 343 29.53 -8.60 -6.14
CA ASN A 343 30.89 -9.03 -5.97
C ASN A 343 30.91 -10.00 -4.79
N GLU A 344 31.11 -11.28 -5.04
CA GLU A 344 31.18 -12.34 -4.02
C GLU A 344 32.26 -12.07 -2.95
N THR A 345 33.21 -11.20 -3.23
CA THR A 345 34.24 -10.75 -2.28
C THR A 345 33.73 -9.82 -1.16
N GLN A 346 32.48 -9.30 -1.24
CA GLN A 346 31.85 -8.50 -0.19
C GLN A 346 30.64 -9.19 0.46
N SER A 347 30.48 -10.49 0.27
CA SER A 347 29.39 -11.29 0.86
C SER A 347 29.45 -11.43 2.39
N ASP A 348 30.45 -10.84 3.04
CA ASP A 348 30.53 -10.82 4.52
C ASP A 348 29.47 -9.94 5.21
N SER A 349 28.65 -9.17 4.48
CA SER A 349 27.61 -8.29 5.04
C SER A 349 26.14 -8.64 4.71
N LEU A 350 25.88 -9.61 3.83
CA LEU A 350 24.55 -10.24 3.76
C LEU A 350 24.37 -11.05 5.06
N PRO A 351 23.16 -11.17 5.63
CA PRO A 351 22.95 -12.12 6.70
C PRO A 351 23.19 -13.52 6.13
N SER A 352 24.47 -13.93 6.09
CA SER A 352 24.79 -15.34 5.91
C SER A 352 23.88 -16.08 6.86
N ASP A 353 23.17 -17.09 6.34
CA ASP A 353 22.26 -17.92 7.14
C ASP A 353 22.90 -18.09 8.52
N LEU A 354 22.20 -17.69 9.57
CA LEU A 354 22.72 -17.77 10.94
C LEU A 354 23.30 -19.15 11.22
N SER A 355 22.73 -20.17 10.57
CA SER A 355 23.23 -21.54 10.56
C SER A 355 24.66 -21.66 10.03
N VAL A 356 24.99 -20.97 8.94
CA VAL A 356 26.37 -20.98 8.37
C VAL A 356 27.34 -20.27 9.32
N ARG A 357 26.93 -19.17 9.93
CA ARG A 357 27.76 -18.44 10.92
C ARG A 357 28.00 -19.29 12.17
N ILE A 358 26.98 -20.01 12.65
CA ILE A 358 27.11 -20.95 13.76
C ILE A 358 28.07 -22.09 13.41
N LEU A 359 27.91 -22.71 12.22
CA LEU A 359 28.80 -23.77 11.76
C LEU A 359 30.24 -23.30 11.64
N LYS A 360 30.51 -22.11 11.08
CA LYS A 360 31.83 -21.50 10.98
C LYS A 360 32.45 -21.24 12.35
N LEU A 361 31.64 -20.75 13.31
CA LEU A 361 32.07 -20.53 14.68
C LEU A 361 32.44 -21.84 15.38
N LEU A 362 31.64 -22.89 15.16
CA LEU A 362 31.88 -24.20 15.77
C LEU A 362 33.03 -24.95 15.09
N SER A 363 33.28 -24.76 13.79
CA SER A 363 34.43 -25.36 13.08
C SER A 363 35.79 -24.80 13.56
N SER A 364 35.82 -23.54 13.96
CA SER A 364 37.04 -22.92 14.53
C SER A 364 37.20 -23.20 16.02
N SER A 365 36.31 -23.94 16.68
CA SER A 365 36.34 -24.21 18.11
C SER A 365 36.66 -25.67 18.41
N GLN A 366 37.65 -25.90 19.23
CA GLN A 366 38.01 -27.22 19.73
C GLN A 366 37.17 -27.67 20.95
N ALA A 367 36.35 -26.76 21.52
CA ALA A 367 35.53 -27.03 22.70
C ALA A 367 34.07 -26.69 22.45
N PRO A 368 33.09 -27.42 23.06
CA PRO A 368 31.70 -27.13 22.94
C PRO A 368 31.37 -25.72 23.41
N LYS A 369 30.53 -24.99 22.62
CA LYS A 369 30.08 -23.62 22.96
C LYS A 369 28.63 -23.64 23.43
N THR A 370 28.37 -22.91 24.52
CA THR A 370 26.99 -22.71 25.02
C THR A 370 26.21 -21.78 24.08
N VAL A 371 24.86 -21.82 24.16
CA VAL A 371 23.98 -20.91 23.43
C VAL A 371 24.36 -19.45 23.70
N ASP A 372 24.66 -19.11 24.96
CA ASP A 372 25.06 -17.75 25.34
C ASP A 372 26.40 -17.33 24.75
N ALA A 373 27.35 -18.23 24.69
CA ALA A 373 28.66 -17.97 24.05
C ALA A 373 28.50 -17.74 22.54
N ILE A 374 27.68 -18.55 21.88
CA ILE A 374 27.33 -18.39 20.44
C ILE A 374 26.61 -17.06 20.23
N ARG A 375 25.62 -16.73 21.08
CA ARG A 375 24.87 -15.50 21.04
C ARG A 375 25.78 -14.27 21.15
N SER A 376 26.64 -14.26 22.17
CA SER A 376 27.53 -13.14 22.45
C SER A 376 28.56 -12.94 21.33
N HIS A 377 29.10 -14.03 20.79
CA HIS A 377 30.08 -13.96 19.70
C HIS A 377 29.44 -13.48 18.39
N LEU A 378 28.23 -13.95 18.05
CA LEU A 378 27.56 -13.60 16.81
C LEU A 378 26.70 -12.34 16.93
N GLN A 379 26.55 -11.76 18.13
CA GLN A 379 25.74 -10.59 18.45
C GLN A 379 24.26 -10.71 17.96
N VAL A 380 23.65 -11.87 18.15
CA VAL A 380 22.29 -12.20 17.68
C VAL A 380 21.36 -12.41 18.88
N ARG A 381 20.06 -12.11 18.71
CA ARG A 381 19.04 -12.35 19.74
C ARG A 381 18.95 -13.84 20.10
N ASN A 382 18.78 -14.14 21.40
CA ASN A 382 18.75 -15.49 21.93
C ASN A 382 17.79 -16.43 21.20
N GLN A 383 16.57 -15.99 20.96
CA GLN A 383 15.52 -16.79 20.31
C GLN A 383 15.95 -17.30 18.92
N ARG A 384 16.61 -16.46 18.10
CA ARG A 384 17.09 -16.84 16.77
C ARG A 384 18.23 -17.84 16.82
N VAL A 385 19.14 -17.70 17.82
CA VAL A 385 20.24 -18.65 18.02
C VAL A 385 19.70 -20.01 18.44
N VAL A 386 18.73 -20.04 19.37
CA VAL A 386 18.08 -21.28 19.84
C VAL A 386 17.39 -22.01 18.69
N GLU A 387 16.64 -21.28 17.85
CA GLU A 387 15.95 -21.83 16.66
C GLU A 387 16.96 -22.39 15.64
N ALA A 388 18.00 -21.63 15.31
CA ALA A 388 19.03 -22.09 14.37
C ALA A 388 19.77 -23.32 14.88
N ILE A 389 20.12 -23.38 16.17
CA ILE A 389 20.74 -24.52 16.81
C ILE A 389 19.82 -25.74 16.77
N ARG A 390 18.52 -25.56 17.03
CA ARG A 390 17.52 -26.64 16.96
C ARG A 390 17.46 -27.24 15.55
N ASN A 391 17.41 -26.39 14.54
CA ASN A 391 17.39 -26.80 13.12
C ASN A 391 18.68 -27.52 12.71
N LEU A 392 19.84 -27.01 13.09
CA LEU A 392 21.13 -27.62 12.81
C LEU A 392 21.31 -28.97 13.52
N THR A 393 20.80 -29.10 14.74
CA THR A 393 20.82 -30.36 15.49
C THR A 393 19.90 -31.38 14.83
N ALA A 394 18.68 -30.98 14.41
CA ALA A 394 17.74 -31.84 13.68
C ALA A 394 18.33 -32.33 12.33
N GLN A 395 19.14 -31.50 11.67
CA GLN A 395 19.86 -31.86 10.43
C GLN A 395 21.14 -32.68 10.68
N GLY A 396 21.49 -32.98 11.93
CA GLY A 396 22.70 -33.73 12.26
C GLY A 396 24.02 -32.96 12.01
N LYS A 397 23.95 -31.64 11.71
CA LYS A 397 25.13 -30.80 11.41
C LYS A 397 25.89 -30.35 12.65
N ILE A 398 25.25 -30.35 13.80
CA ILE A 398 25.86 -30.10 15.10
C ILE A 398 25.33 -31.12 16.11
N GLN A 399 26.15 -31.39 17.14
CA GLN A 399 25.78 -32.32 18.21
C GLN A 399 25.84 -31.62 19.57
N ARG A 400 24.92 -31.97 20.46
CA ARG A 400 24.85 -31.46 21.82
C ARG A 400 25.77 -32.27 22.73
N TYR A 401 26.60 -31.59 23.49
CA TYR A 401 27.46 -32.10 24.53
C TYR A 401 27.08 -31.53 25.91
N PRO A 402 27.54 -32.10 27.03
CA PRO A 402 27.21 -31.58 28.38
C PRO A 402 27.52 -30.09 28.59
N LYS A 403 28.54 -29.57 27.89
CA LYS A 403 28.99 -28.16 28.00
C LYS A 403 28.62 -27.29 26.80
N GLY A 404 27.73 -27.74 25.89
CA GLY A 404 27.31 -26.94 24.74
C GLY A 404 27.15 -27.71 23.43
N TYR A 405 27.44 -27.07 22.32
CA TYR A 405 27.30 -27.64 20.95
C TYR A 405 28.66 -27.62 20.23
N LEU A 406 28.91 -28.64 19.42
CA LEU A 406 30.10 -28.79 18.57
C LEU A 406 29.71 -29.47 17.26
N LEU A 407 30.61 -29.45 16.26
CA LEU A 407 30.41 -30.25 15.04
C LEU A 407 30.56 -31.74 15.40
N PRO A 408 29.80 -32.65 14.74
CA PRO A 408 30.01 -34.06 14.93
C PRO A 408 31.42 -34.45 14.44
N ASN A 409 32.12 -35.26 15.22
CA ASN A 409 33.39 -35.81 14.77
C ASN A 409 33.19 -36.63 13.50
N PRO A 410 34.09 -36.53 12.50
CA PRO A 410 34.04 -37.47 11.37
C PRO A 410 34.16 -38.89 11.91
N PRO A 411 33.43 -39.88 11.30
CA PRO A 411 33.58 -41.25 11.72
C PRO A 411 35.06 -41.65 11.62
N ALA A 412 35.61 -42.19 12.72
CA ALA A 412 36.96 -42.71 12.74
C ALA A 412 37.12 -43.66 11.52
N GLN A 413 38.09 -43.35 10.66
CA GLN A 413 38.49 -44.29 9.61
C GLN A 413 38.89 -45.55 10.31
N MET A 414 38.13 -46.63 10.12
CA MET A 414 38.59 -48.00 10.47
C MET A 414 39.80 -48.28 9.61
N SER A 415 40.98 -48.20 10.21
CA SER A 415 42.20 -48.77 9.66
C SER A 415 42.00 -50.27 9.58
N LEU A 416 41.91 -50.80 8.35
CA LEU A 416 42.11 -52.20 8.04
C LEU A 416 43.56 -52.62 8.21
#